data_1e179c55fd252cbd9118df3ad04ba570
#
_entry.id   1e179c55fd252cbd9118df3ad04ba570
#
_cell.length_a   1.000
_cell.length_b   1.000
_cell.length_c   1.000
_cell.angle_alpha   90.00
_cell.angle_beta   90.00
_cell.angle_gamma   90.00
#
_symmetry.space_group_name_H-M   'P 1'
#
loop_
_entity.id
_entity.type
_entity.pdbx_description
1 polymer ?
#
loop_
_entity_poly.entity_id
_entity_poly.type
_entity_poly.pdbx_seq_one_letter_code
_entity_poly.pdbx_strand_id
1 'polypeptide(L)'
;MQKKTGVHFYIKIANYDDVAEKEEAATKEVKHAIHELDTFFSSVEAYGLKHYPGLFRVEKITGSRLHMYVENDSVPKTFEIVSAVTKYAFELAGHLNVNVSKYKTLLPFCIHAGACYGSFYEFEFKRKDADEMTTIGFAANYAAKLQNMANPSRVLISENIYDSLTADQKKCFIRLTPTAIRKYDQTCCYGAEIAKLPVRYNFKRDFERAVEIARKVDLQNMYFRSANQPLSYRNLSKTECKKINGIPLFADVRDFTSQFDEDGANLEEMAVKTQNILTAMYDVVEERNGIHVQFQGDREMALFHDYGDYSCVVDAVIAGLKIIDAVKGYQVSVGVGQSIGRLFAAKIGARGEKDNILLGRTVGEADKNEDEYAEKNQLVLSADLYEKLKQKDSGLSSLFKKKDGGVYYTESGYRGYLLQESRKQLKYDNAHNNYNKAWGVFVD
;
A
#
# COMPACT_ATOMS: atom_id res chain seq x y z
N MET A 1 -8.85 12.30 18.69
CA MET A 1 -7.83 11.23 18.58
C MET A 1 -7.72 10.54 19.94
N GLN A 2 -7.57 9.22 19.98
CA GLN A 2 -7.44 8.45 21.21
C GLN A 2 -6.23 7.52 21.09
N LYS A 3 -5.35 7.54 22.11
CA LYS A 3 -4.25 6.58 22.23
C LYS A 3 -4.85 5.21 22.53
N LYS A 4 -4.42 4.22 21.77
CA LYS A 4 -4.81 2.81 21.87
C LYS A 4 -3.57 1.96 22.06
N THR A 5 -3.76 0.74 22.51
CA THR A 5 -2.68 -0.25 22.67
C THR A 5 -3.15 -1.58 22.10
N GLY A 6 -2.22 -2.28 21.44
CA GLY A 6 -2.56 -3.56 20.84
C GLY A 6 -1.49 -4.09 19.91
N VAL A 7 -1.82 -5.13 19.16
CA VAL A 7 -0.92 -5.71 18.15
C VAL A 7 -1.38 -5.27 16.76
N HIS A 8 -0.48 -4.64 16.02
CA HIS A 8 -0.59 -4.52 14.57
C HIS A 8 0.00 -5.74 13.89
N PHE A 9 -0.66 -6.21 12.84
CA PHE A 9 -0.13 -7.32 12.05
C PHE A 9 -0.54 -7.23 10.59
N TYR A 10 0.34 -7.73 9.74
CA TYR A 10 0.17 -7.75 8.30
C TYR A 10 0.20 -9.18 7.79
N ILE A 11 -0.67 -9.47 6.84
CA ILE A 11 -0.63 -10.70 6.04
C ILE A 11 -0.43 -10.28 4.60
N LYS A 12 0.57 -10.85 3.92
CA LYS A 12 0.86 -10.58 2.51
C LYS A 12 0.85 -11.87 1.71
N ILE A 13 0.35 -11.78 0.49
CA ILE A 13 0.49 -12.81 -0.55
C ILE A 13 1.76 -12.49 -1.33
N ALA A 14 2.82 -13.25 -1.08
CA ALA A 14 4.16 -12.98 -1.60
C ALA A 14 4.25 -13.13 -3.13
N ASN A 15 3.45 -14.00 -3.72
CA ASN A 15 3.49 -14.37 -5.13
C ASN A 15 2.28 -13.86 -5.93
N TYR A 16 1.59 -12.82 -5.46
CA TYR A 16 0.38 -12.35 -6.13
C TYR A 16 0.63 -11.89 -7.58
N ASP A 17 1.73 -11.19 -7.81
CA ASP A 17 2.08 -10.74 -9.17
C ASP A 17 2.31 -11.91 -10.11
N ASP A 18 2.96 -12.98 -9.66
CA ASP A 18 3.16 -14.21 -10.46
C ASP A 18 1.81 -14.89 -10.78
N VAL A 19 0.86 -14.89 -9.81
CA VAL A 19 -0.49 -15.42 -10.00
C VAL A 19 -1.22 -14.63 -11.08
N ALA A 20 -1.22 -13.31 -10.99
CA ALA A 20 -1.87 -12.41 -11.94
C ALA A 20 -1.23 -12.47 -13.34
N GLU A 21 0.10 -12.46 -13.43
CA GLU A 21 0.85 -12.55 -14.69
C GLU A 21 0.58 -13.88 -15.41
N LYS A 22 0.55 -15.00 -14.66
CA LYS A 22 0.25 -16.31 -15.23
C LYS A 22 -1.15 -16.37 -15.81
N GLU A 23 -2.15 -15.83 -15.12
CA GLU A 23 -3.50 -15.76 -15.64
C GLU A 23 -3.57 -14.85 -16.87
N GLU A 24 -2.97 -13.67 -16.81
CA GLU A 24 -2.96 -12.73 -17.92
C GLU A 24 -2.29 -13.30 -19.18
N ALA A 25 -1.18 -14.03 -19.01
CA ALA A 25 -0.52 -14.68 -20.12
C ALA A 25 -1.43 -15.71 -20.81
N ALA A 26 -2.22 -16.46 -20.03
CA ALA A 26 -3.10 -17.50 -20.52
C ALA A 26 -4.42 -16.98 -21.10
N THR A 27 -5.04 -15.96 -20.46
CA THR A 27 -6.41 -15.54 -20.73
C THR A 27 -6.54 -14.10 -21.24
N LYS A 28 -5.47 -13.29 -21.16
CA LYS A 28 -5.44 -11.83 -21.39
C LYS A 28 -6.23 -11.03 -20.35
N GLU A 29 -6.65 -11.68 -19.27
CA GLU A 29 -7.43 -11.11 -18.16
C GLU A 29 -6.77 -11.54 -16.83
N VAL A 30 -7.14 -10.88 -15.73
CA VAL A 30 -6.71 -11.19 -14.37
C VAL A 30 -7.90 -11.34 -13.40
N LYS A 31 -9.07 -11.67 -13.94
CA LYS A 31 -10.32 -11.65 -13.18
C LYS A 31 -10.40 -12.72 -12.09
N HIS A 32 -9.82 -13.89 -12.31
CA HIS A 32 -9.81 -14.95 -11.31
C HIS A 32 -8.84 -14.63 -10.19
N ALA A 33 -7.65 -14.09 -10.51
CA ALA A 33 -6.67 -13.66 -9.52
C ALA A 33 -7.21 -12.53 -8.63
N ILE A 34 -7.85 -11.52 -9.20
CA ILE A 34 -8.48 -10.41 -8.43
C ILE A 34 -9.63 -10.94 -7.58
N HIS A 35 -10.47 -11.83 -8.12
CA HIS A 35 -11.57 -12.40 -7.37
C HIS A 35 -11.10 -13.33 -6.24
N GLU A 36 -10.04 -14.10 -6.45
CA GLU A 36 -9.45 -14.92 -5.40
C GLU A 36 -8.88 -14.04 -4.28
N LEU A 37 -8.21 -12.93 -4.65
CA LEU A 37 -7.69 -11.95 -3.71
C LEU A 37 -8.82 -11.31 -2.87
N ASP A 38 -9.89 -10.85 -3.53
CA ASP A 38 -11.07 -10.28 -2.85
C ASP A 38 -11.75 -11.29 -1.92
N THR A 39 -11.94 -12.53 -2.40
CA THR A 39 -12.50 -13.62 -1.59
C THR A 39 -11.63 -13.95 -0.39
N PHE A 40 -10.32 -14.03 -0.59
CA PHE A 40 -9.36 -14.35 0.45
C PHE A 40 -9.38 -13.29 1.55
N PHE A 41 -9.19 -12.01 1.23
CA PHE A 41 -9.16 -10.94 2.22
C PHE A 41 -10.51 -10.74 2.90
N SER A 42 -11.61 -10.77 2.15
CA SER A 42 -12.95 -10.68 2.73
C SER A 42 -13.26 -11.83 3.70
N SER A 43 -12.73 -13.03 3.42
CA SER A 43 -12.92 -14.19 4.32
C SER A 43 -12.06 -14.09 5.57
N VAL A 44 -10.83 -13.57 5.48
CA VAL A 44 -9.97 -13.32 6.65
C VAL A 44 -10.59 -12.23 7.53
N GLU A 45 -11.07 -11.14 6.95
CA GLU A 45 -11.81 -10.11 7.68
C GLU A 45 -13.06 -10.66 8.38
N ALA A 46 -13.89 -11.39 7.64
CA ALA A 46 -15.12 -11.99 8.20
C ALA A 46 -14.82 -12.97 9.34
N TYR A 47 -13.74 -13.76 9.23
CA TYR A 47 -13.30 -14.65 10.31
C TYR A 47 -12.92 -13.85 11.56
N GLY A 48 -12.06 -12.84 11.42
CA GLY A 48 -11.62 -12.02 12.55
C GLY A 48 -12.77 -11.29 13.24
N LEU A 49 -13.65 -10.63 12.48
CA LEU A 49 -14.83 -9.93 13.03
C LEU A 49 -15.82 -10.85 13.71
N LYS A 50 -16.03 -12.06 13.17
CA LYS A 50 -16.96 -13.05 13.74
C LYS A 50 -16.45 -13.63 15.06
N HIS A 51 -15.18 -14.00 15.13
CA HIS A 51 -14.61 -14.72 16.27
C HIS A 51 -14.06 -13.80 17.37
N TYR A 52 -13.72 -12.55 17.01
CA TYR A 52 -13.11 -11.56 17.91
C TYR A 52 -13.81 -10.19 17.82
N PRO A 53 -15.14 -10.15 17.99
CA PRO A 53 -15.91 -8.91 17.87
C PRO A 53 -15.44 -7.89 18.91
N GLY A 54 -15.34 -6.63 18.46
CA GLY A 54 -14.90 -5.52 19.33
C GLY A 54 -13.39 -5.41 19.54
N LEU A 55 -12.62 -6.47 19.32
CA LEU A 55 -11.16 -6.48 19.48
C LEU A 55 -10.42 -6.40 18.15
N PHE A 56 -10.83 -7.21 17.19
CA PHE A 56 -10.21 -7.28 15.87
C PHE A 56 -10.72 -6.16 14.94
N ARG A 57 -9.80 -5.55 14.20
CA ARG A 57 -10.09 -4.55 13.18
C ARG A 57 -9.23 -4.80 11.95
N VAL A 58 -9.82 -4.53 10.78
CA VAL A 58 -9.06 -4.36 9.54
C VAL A 58 -8.84 -2.87 9.35
N GLU A 59 -7.61 -2.44 9.18
CA GLU A 59 -7.31 -1.05 8.83
C GLU A 59 -7.51 -0.84 7.35
N LYS A 60 -6.75 -1.56 6.52
CA LYS A 60 -6.85 -1.45 5.06
C LYS A 60 -6.25 -2.63 4.32
N ILE A 61 -6.58 -2.68 3.02
CA ILE A 61 -5.97 -3.59 2.06
C ILE A 61 -5.09 -2.74 1.12
N THR A 62 -3.82 -3.14 0.99
CA THR A 62 -2.84 -2.44 0.15
C THR A 62 -2.25 -3.41 -0.88
N GLY A 63 -2.81 -3.43 -2.09
CA GLY A 63 -2.42 -4.40 -3.12
C GLY A 63 -2.63 -5.84 -2.64
N SER A 64 -1.56 -6.62 -2.50
CA SER A 64 -1.60 -8.01 -2.02
C SER A 64 -1.37 -8.15 -0.49
N ARG A 65 -1.55 -7.07 0.28
CA ARG A 65 -1.30 -6.99 1.72
C ARG A 65 -2.55 -6.57 2.47
N LEU A 66 -2.85 -7.23 3.58
CA LEU A 66 -3.92 -6.92 4.52
C LEU A 66 -3.32 -6.43 5.83
N HIS A 67 -3.64 -5.19 6.22
CA HIS A 67 -3.26 -4.60 7.50
C HIS A 67 -4.41 -4.72 8.49
N MET A 68 -4.11 -5.26 9.66
CA MET A 68 -5.06 -5.52 10.74
C MET A 68 -4.45 -5.16 12.08
N TYR A 69 -5.32 -4.91 13.06
CA TYR A 69 -4.87 -4.77 14.45
C TYR A 69 -5.86 -5.38 15.43
N VAL A 70 -5.36 -5.72 16.61
CA VAL A 70 -6.13 -6.21 17.75
C VAL A 70 -5.92 -5.26 18.91
N GLU A 71 -6.98 -4.54 19.29
CA GLU A 71 -6.94 -3.58 20.39
C GLU A 71 -7.15 -4.31 21.73
N ASN A 72 -6.09 -4.48 22.51
CA ASN A 72 -6.12 -5.04 23.84
C ASN A 72 -4.78 -4.84 24.56
N ASP A 73 -4.80 -4.55 25.86
CA ASP A 73 -3.61 -4.36 26.68
C ASP A 73 -2.90 -5.67 27.04
N SER A 74 -3.54 -6.82 26.88
CA SER A 74 -2.94 -8.13 27.15
C SER A 74 -2.21 -8.67 25.91
N VAL A 75 -0.88 -8.62 25.92
CA VAL A 75 -0.05 -9.15 24.84
C VAL A 75 -0.32 -10.64 24.53
N PRO A 76 -0.43 -11.54 25.52
CA PRO A 76 -0.75 -12.94 25.25
C PRO A 76 -2.10 -13.13 24.56
N LYS A 77 -3.14 -12.37 24.95
CA LYS A 77 -4.47 -12.44 24.35
C LYS A 77 -4.46 -11.91 22.90
N THR A 78 -3.77 -10.79 22.64
CA THR A 78 -3.63 -10.26 21.27
C THR A 78 -2.88 -11.23 20.38
N PHE A 79 -1.81 -11.86 20.88
CA PHE A 79 -1.06 -12.86 20.14
C PHE A 79 -1.87 -14.12 19.82
N GLU A 80 -2.74 -14.58 20.73
CA GLU A 80 -3.66 -15.69 20.45
C GLU A 80 -4.54 -15.39 19.24
N ILE A 81 -5.12 -14.18 19.18
CA ILE A 81 -5.96 -13.73 18.08
C ILE A 81 -5.15 -13.63 16.78
N VAL A 82 -3.98 -12.98 16.81
CA VAL A 82 -3.08 -12.85 15.64
C VAL A 82 -2.70 -14.21 15.11
N SER A 83 -2.34 -15.16 16.00
CA SER A 83 -1.96 -16.51 15.60
C SER A 83 -3.12 -17.25 14.93
N ALA A 84 -4.34 -17.12 15.47
CA ALA A 84 -5.54 -17.76 14.92
C ALA A 84 -5.88 -17.19 13.54
N VAL A 85 -5.89 -15.86 13.38
CA VAL A 85 -6.18 -15.20 12.09
C VAL A 85 -5.11 -15.52 11.06
N THR A 86 -3.83 -15.49 11.45
CA THR A 86 -2.71 -15.80 10.55
C THR A 86 -2.74 -17.25 10.07
N LYS A 87 -3.02 -18.20 10.98
CA LYS A 87 -3.14 -19.61 10.63
C LYS A 87 -4.36 -19.89 9.76
N TYR A 88 -5.51 -19.26 10.09
CA TYR A 88 -6.70 -19.31 9.24
C TYR A 88 -6.41 -18.85 7.82
N ALA A 89 -5.76 -17.70 7.64
CA ALA A 89 -5.40 -17.17 6.34
C ALA A 89 -4.47 -18.13 5.58
N PHE A 90 -3.46 -18.68 6.24
CA PHE A 90 -2.52 -19.63 5.65
C PHE A 90 -3.21 -20.89 5.12
N GLU A 91 -4.08 -21.48 5.91
CA GLU A 91 -4.81 -22.71 5.53
C GLU A 91 -5.91 -22.39 4.49
N LEU A 92 -6.58 -21.22 4.59
CA LEU A 92 -7.59 -20.76 3.63
C LEU A 92 -7.02 -20.64 2.21
N ALA A 93 -5.81 -20.13 2.05
CA ALA A 93 -5.17 -19.98 0.75
C ALA A 93 -5.12 -21.31 -0.03
N GLY A 94 -4.64 -22.36 0.61
CA GLY A 94 -4.63 -23.71 0.00
C GLY A 94 -6.03 -24.28 -0.19
N HIS A 95 -6.94 -24.01 0.75
CA HIS A 95 -8.31 -24.52 0.69
C HIS A 95 -9.12 -23.92 -0.47
N LEU A 96 -9.01 -22.62 -0.74
CA LEU A 96 -9.66 -21.95 -1.86
C LEU A 96 -9.16 -22.49 -3.20
N ASN A 97 -7.86 -22.59 -3.38
CA ASN A 97 -7.26 -23.08 -4.63
C ASN A 97 -7.72 -24.51 -4.97
N VAL A 98 -7.85 -25.39 -3.96
CA VAL A 98 -8.28 -26.79 -4.17
C VAL A 98 -9.80 -26.89 -4.41
N ASN A 99 -10.63 -26.13 -3.69
CA ASN A 99 -12.08 -26.35 -3.61
C ASN A 99 -12.92 -25.43 -4.51
N VAL A 100 -12.31 -24.37 -5.07
CA VAL A 100 -12.98 -23.47 -6.00
C VAL A 100 -12.49 -23.74 -7.41
N SER A 101 -13.35 -24.32 -8.26
CA SER A 101 -12.94 -24.80 -9.60
C SER A 101 -12.26 -23.74 -10.46
N LYS A 102 -12.72 -22.50 -10.40
CA LYS A 102 -12.16 -21.38 -11.17
C LYS A 102 -10.77 -20.91 -10.69
N TYR A 103 -10.32 -21.32 -9.50
CA TYR A 103 -8.98 -21.00 -8.99
C TYR A 103 -7.94 -22.11 -9.23
N LYS A 104 -8.37 -23.32 -9.62
CA LYS A 104 -7.46 -24.46 -9.82
C LYS A 104 -6.38 -24.24 -10.88
N THR A 105 -6.58 -23.30 -11.80
CA THR A 105 -5.61 -22.92 -12.82
C THR A 105 -4.62 -21.86 -12.36
N LEU A 106 -4.90 -21.22 -11.23
CA LEU A 106 -4.02 -20.22 -10.63
C LEU A 106 -2.92 -20.90 -9.79
N LEU A 107 -1.84 -20.16 -9.54
CA LEU A 107 -0.84 -20.58 -8.55
C LEU A 107 -1.44 -20.42 -7.14
N PRO A 108 -1.20 -21.35 -6.21
CA PRO A 108 -1.60 -21.20 -4.82
C PRO A 108 -0.95 -19.95 -4.19
N PHE A 109 -1.70 -19.21 -3.37
CA PHE A 109 -1.15 -18.07 -2.65
C PHE A 109 -0.10 -18.48 -1.63
N CYS A 110 1.04 -17.80 -1.64
CA CYS A 110 2.12 -17.95 -0.68
C CYS A 110 1.98 -16.86 0.40
N ILE A 111 1.59 -17.27 1.62
CA ILE A 111 1.29 -16.36 2.73
C ILE A 111 2.51 -16.16 3.62
N HIS A 112 2.78 -14.92 4.02
CA HIS A 112 3.69 -14.58 5.11
C HIS A 112 3.12 -13.43 5.93
N ALA A 113 3.62 -13.27 7.17
CA ALA A 113 3.05 -12.32 8.12
C ALA A 113 4.11 -11.67 9.00
N GLY A 114 3.77 -10.51 9.56
CA GLY A 114 4.56 -9.82 10.56
C GLY A 114 3.66 -9.17 11.61
N ALA A 115 4.05 -9.19 12.89
CA ALA A 115 3.27 -8.65 13.99
C ALA A 115 4.14 -7.93 15.03
N CYS A 116 3.65 -6.78 15.53
CA CYS A 116 4.28 -6.01 16.58
C CYS A 116 3.23 -5.46 17.55
N TYR A 117 3.54 -5.50 18.85
CA TYR A 117 2.70 -4.92 19.90
C TYR A 117 3.21 -3.54 20.29
N GLY A 118 2.30 -2.60 20.54
CA GLY A 118 2.64 -1.28 21.04
C GLY A 118 1.46 -0.32 21.06
N SER A 119 1.76 0.93 21.40
CA SER A 119 0.80 2.03 21.38
C SER A 119 0.67 2.61 19.98
N PHE A 120 -0.54 3.08 19.65
CA PHE A 120 -0.85 3.72 18.38
C PHE A 120 -1.99 4.72 18.52
N TYR A 121 -2.11 5.61 17.53
CA TYR A 121 -3.28 6.47 17.31
C TYR A 121 -4.05 6.01 16.08
N GLU A 122 -5.37 6.07 16.18
CA GLU A 122 -6.28 5.95 15.05
C GLU A 122 -6.85 7.33 14.75
N PHE A 123 -6.80 7.75 13.49
CA PHE A 123 -7.37 9.00 13.05
C PHE A 123 -7.97 8.89 11.65
N GLU A 124 -8.95 9.76 11.38
CA GLU A 124 -9.66 9.81 10.14
C GLU A 124 -9.15 11.01 9.31
N PHE A 125 -8.70 10.74 8.11
CA PHE A 125 -8.45 11.75 7.10
C PHE A 125 -9.78 12.13 6.44
N LYS A 126 -10.23 13.37 6.67
CA LYS A 126 -11.43 13.91 6.02
C LYS A 126 -11.06 14.73 4.80
N ARG A 127 -11.50 14.30 3.63
CA ARG A 127 -11.27 15.01 2.37
C ARG A 127 -12.50 15.01 1.48
N LYS A 128 -12.47 15.85 0.41
CA LYS A 128 -13.60 16.03 -0.52
C LYS A 128 -14.12 14.71 -1.09
N ASP A 129 -13.26 13.74 -1.31
CA ASP A 129 -13.58 12.54 -2.09
C ASP A 129 -13.50 11.21 -1.33
N ALA A 130 -12.90 11.17 -0.14
CA ALA A 130 -12.89 9.97 0.70
C ALA A 130 -12.46 10.30 2.14
N ASP A 131 -13.22 9.77 3.11
CA ASP A 131 -12.76 9.66 4.49
C ASP A 131 -11.90 8.40 4.59
N GLU A 132 -10.65 8.54 5.01
CA GLU A 132 -9.72 7.43 5.12
C GLU A 132 -9.26 7.25 6.58
N MET A 133 -9.54 6.07 7.14
CA MET A 133 -9.02 5.71 8.45
C MET A 133 -7.57 5.24 8.32
N THR A 134 -6.71 5.73 9.19
CA THR A 134 -5.32 5.25 9.27
C THR A 134 -4.87 5.16 10.72
N THR A 135 -3.91 4.29 10.97
CA THR A 135 -3.26 4.16 12.28
C THR A 135 -1.81 4.59 12.18
N ILE A 136 -1.33 5.22 13.23
CA ILE A 136 0.04 5.67 13.31
C ILE A 136 0.67 5.25 14.64
N GLY A 137 1.90 4.77 14.59
CA GLY A 137 2.66 4.34 15.76
C GLY A 137 3.80 3.40 15.39
N PHE A 138 4.73 3.23 16.30
CA PHE A 138 5.87 2.32 16.12
C PHE A 138 5.41 0.90 15.75
N ALA A 139 4.37 0.38 16.43
CA ALA A 139 3.89 -0.98 16.23
C ALA A 139 3.37 -1.24 14.80
N ALA A 140 2.62 -0.31 14.21
CA ALA A 140 2.11 -0.43 12.85
C ALA A 140 3.24 -0.51 11.82
N ASN A 141 4.18 0.43 11.91
CA ASN A 141 5.30 0.51 10.98
C ASN A 141 6.27 -0.67 11.14
N TYR A 142 6.54 -1.08 12.39
CA TYR A 142 7.45 -2.20 12.64
C TYR A 142 6.84 -3.55 12.23
N ALA A 143 5.54 -3.75 12.43
CA ALA A 143 4.85 -4.94 11.94
C ALA A 143 4.92 -5.08 10.40
N ALA A 144 4.80 -3.97 9.66
CA ALA A 144 4.98 -3.96 8.21
C ALA A 144 6.38 -4.41 7.79
N LYS A 145 7.41 -3.97 8.53
CA LYS A 145 8.81 -4.36 8.26
C LYS A 145 9.08 -5.81 8.60
N LEU A 146 8.58 -6.30 9.73
CA LEU A 146 8.64 -7.73 10.07
C LEU A 146 7.99 -8.58 8.98
N GLN A 147 6.84 -8.14 8.45
CA GLN A 147 6.18 -8.84 7.34
C GLN A 147 7.06 -8.82 6.07
N ASN A 148 7.68 -7.69 5.70
CA ASN A 148 8.54 -7.61 4.51
C ASN A 148 9.79 -8.51 4.62
N MET A 149 10.28 -8.76 5.83
CA MET A 149 11.42 -9.64 6.09
C MET A 149 11.04 -11.12 6.18
N ALA A 150 9.76 -11.42 6.39
CA ALA A 150 9.30 -12.80 6.53
C ALA A 150 9.37 -13.55 5.20
N ASN A 151 9.99 -14.73 5.20
CA ASN A 151 9.93 -15.64 4.07
C ASN A 151 8.51 -16.23 3.93
N PRO A 152 8.12 -16.72 2.74
CA PRO A 152 6.86 -17.43 2.55
C PRO A 152 6.63 -18.51 3.61
N SER A 153 5.39 -18.66 4.04
CA SER A 153 4.94 -19.59 5.09
C SER A 153 5.45 -19.28 6.50
N ARG A 154 6.06 -18.11 6.72
CA ARG A 154 6.54 -17.68 8.03
C ARG A 154 5.82 -16.46 8.57
N VAL A 155 5.78 -16.37 9.91
CA VAL A 155 5.40 -15.16 10.65
C VAL A 155 6.60 -14.68 11.46
N LEU A 156 6.86 -13.37 11.42
CA LEU A 156 7.82 -12.72 12.30
C LEU A 156 7.09 -11.89 13.35
N ILE A 157 7.58 -11.96 14.59
CA ILE A 157 7.02 -11.20 15.72
C ILE A 157 8.10 -10.36 16.41
N SER A 158 7.70 -9.25 17.00
CA SER A 158 8.56 -8.40 17.82
C SER A 158 8.97 -9.09 19.14
N GLU A 159 10.03 -8.61 19.75
CA GLU A 159 10.59 -9.15 21.00
C GLU A 159 9.58 -9.09 22.15
N ASN A 160 8.87 -7.98 22.30
CA ASN A 160 7.86 -7.82 23.36
C ASN A 160 6.69 -8.81 23.25
N ILE A 161 6.30 -9.21 22.03
CA ILE A 161 5.35 -10.31 21.84
C ILE A 161 5.99 -11.61 22.32
N TYR A 162 7.19 -11.95 21.83
CA TYR A 162 7.88 -13.19 22.17
C TYR A 162 8.08 -13.33 23.68
N ASP A 163 8.50 -12.28 24.38
CA ASP A 163 8.74 -12.31 25.83
C ASP A 163 7.51 -12.66 26.64
N SER A 164 6.33 -12.25 26.15
CA SER A 164 5.03 -12.53 26.77
C SER A 164 4.53 -13.96 26.58
N LEU A 165 5.17 -14.76 25.67
CA LEU A 165 4.71 -16.11 25.36
C LEU A 165 5.05 -17.11 26.47
N THR A 166 4.22 -18.13 26.61
CA THR A 166 4.50 -19.30 27.46
C THR A 166 5.70 -20.09 26.94
N ALA A 167 6.35 -20.88 27.80
CA ALA A 167 7.48 -21.71 27.41
C ALA A 167 7.15 -22.66 26.24
N ASP A 168 5.93 -23.18 26.18
CA ASP A 168 5.52 -24.07 25.08
C ASP A 168 5.30 -23.31 23.77
N GLN A 169 4.76 -22.10 23.82
CA GLN A 169 4.62 -21.25 22.64
C GLN A 169 5.98 -20.83 22.09
N LYS A 170 6.92 -20.47 22.97
CA LYS A 170 8.30 -20.09 22.60
C LYS A 170 9.05 -21.16 21.80
N LYS A 171 8.74 -22.44 22.02
CA LYS A 171 9.34 -23.57 21.27
C LYS A 171 9.09 -23.53 19.75
N CYS A 172 8.01 -22.84 19.32
CA CYS A 172 7.70 -22.69 17.90
C CYS A 172 8.54 -21.62 17.20
N PHE A 173 9.22 -20.75 17.96
CA PHE A 173 9.92 -19.60 17.46
C PHE A 173 11.44 -19.77 17.54
N ILE A 174 12.12 -19.25 16.52
CA ILE A 174 13.57 -19.10 16.49
C ILE A 174 13.94 -17.63 16.50
N ARG A 175 14.97 -17.27 17.22
CA ARG A 175 15.52 -15.91 17.20
C ARG A 175 16.20 -15.68 15.85
N LEU A 176 15.83 -14.57 15.21
CA LEU A 176 16.45 -14.10 14.00
C LEU A 176 17.23 -12.82 14.30
N THR A 177 18.48 -12.77 13.85
CA THR A 177 19.27 -11.55 13.88
C THR A 177 19.14 -10.92 12.50
N PRO A 178 18.48 -9.79 12.35
CA PRO A 178 18.32 -9.16 11.05
C PRO A 178 19.67 -8.67 10.55
N THR A 179 20.22 -9.30 9.52
CA THR A 179 21.51 -8.92 8.94
C THR A 179 21.43 -7.67 8.06
N ALA A 180 20.25 -7.15 7.79
CA ALA A 180 20.08 -5.99 6.91
C ALA A 180 18.73 -5.30 7.02
N ILE A 181 18.35 -4.84 8.22
CA ILE A 181 17.28 -3.86 8.27
C ILE A 181 17.92 -2.48 8.18
N ARG A 182 17.94 -1.87 7.01
CA ARG A 182 18.55 -0.56 6.75
C ARG A 182 18.09 0.57 7.68
N LYS A 183 17.01 0.38 8.45
CA LYS A 183 16.38 1.43 9.27
C LYS A 183 16.17 1.06 10.76
N TYR A 184 16.46 -0.16 11.18
CA TYR A 184 16.30 -0.62 12.56
C TYR A 184 17.55 -1.37 12.99
N ASP A 185 18.61 -0.62 13.31
CA ASP A 185 19.76 -1.17 14.01
C ASP A 185 19.27 -1.73 15.35
N GLN A 186 19.47 -3.02 15.56
CA GLN A 186 19.45 -3.75 16.84
C GLN A 186 18.15 -4.41 17.32
N THR A 187 17.01 -4.38 16.63
CA THR A 187 15.85 -5.12 17.13
C THR A 187 15.90 -6.60 16.75
N CYS A 188 15.94 -7.45 17.77
CA CYS A 188 15.75 -8.88 17.60
C CYS A 188 14.28 -9.16 17.22
N CYS A 189 14.09 -10.01 16.25
CA CYS A 189 12.77 -10.57 15.96
C CYS A 189 12.78 -12.09 16.05
N TYR A 190 11.60 -12.67 16.18
CA TYR A 190 11.43 -14.11 16.31
C TYR A 190 10.53 -14.62 15.20
N GLY A 191 10.94 -15.72 14.56
CA GLY A 191 10.22 -16.28 13.42
C GLY A 191 9.71 -17.68 13.69
N ALA A 192 8.49 -17.99 13.21
CA ALA A 192 7.90 -19.32 13.23
C ALA A 192 7.32 -19.68 11.86
N GLU A 193 7.23 -20.97 11.58
CA GLU A 193 6.39 -21.46 10.50
C GLU A 193 4.92 -21.31 10.87
N ILE A 194 4.11 -20.70 10.02
CA ILE A 194 2.68 -20.45 10.30
C ILE A 194 1.94 -21.76 10.60
N ALA A 195 2.29 -22.83 9.87
CA ALA A 195 1.70 -24.16 10.10
C ALA A 195 1.91 -24.70 11.53
N LYS A 196 3.01 -24.29 12.21
CA LYS A 196 3.37 -24.75 13.57
C LYS A 196 2.82 -23.86 14.68
N LEU A 197 2.13 -22.74 14.35
CA LEU A 197 1.51 -21.91 15.38
C LEU A 197 0.57 -22.72 16.26
N PRO A 198 0.61 -22.53 17.59
CA PRO A 198 -0.12 -23.38 18.55
C PRO A 198 -1.61 -22.96 18.63
N VAL A 199 -2.31 -23.07 17.51
CA VAL A 199 -3.72 -22.70 17.37
C VAL A 199 -4.56 -23.97 17.41
N ARG A 200 -5.53 -24.04 18.37
CA ARG A 200 -6.48 -25.13 18.54
C ARG A 200 -7.86 -24.71 18.01
N TYR A 201 -7.97 -24.48 16.69
CA TYR A 201 -9.23 -24.08 16.07
C TYR A 201 -9.62 -25.04 14.95
N ASN A 202 -10.93 -25.26 14.79
CA ASN A 202 -11.48 -25.97 13.64
C ASN A 202 -12.07 -24.95 12.66
N PHE A 203 -11.36 -24.68 11.59
CA PHE A 203 -11.74 -23.70 10.58
C PHE A 203 -12.76 -24.22 9.54
N LYS A 204 -13.19 -25.48 9.63
CA LYS A 204 -13.99 -26.13 8.57
C LYS A 204 -15.20 -25.33 8.12
N ARG A 205 -16.02 -24.85 9.08
CA ARG A 205 -17.24 -24.06 8.75
C ARG A 205 -16.93 -22.71 8.08
N ASP A 206 -15.85 -22.07 8.49
CA ASP A 206 -15.45 -20.78 7.92
C ASP A 206 -14.86 -20.97 6.51
N PHE A 207 -14.15 -22.08 6.27
CA PHE A 207 -13.69 -22.45 4.93
C PHE A 207 -14.86 -22.80 3.99
N GLU A 208 -15.83 -23.59 4.45
CA GLU A 208 -17.03 -23.93 3.66
C GLU A 208 -17.77 -22.65 3.24
N ARG A 209 -17.90 -21.67 4.15
CA ARG A 209 -18.51 -20.38 3.86
C ARG A 209 -17.71 -19.57 2.83
N ALA A 210 -16.39 -19.52 2.95
CA ALA A 210 -15.53 -18.83 2.00
C ALA A 210 -15.66 -19.43 0.59
N VAL A 211 -15.68 -20.77 0.47
CA VAL A 211 -15.89 -21.47 -0.80
C VAL A 211 -17.28 -21.20 -1.37
N GLU A 212 -18.31 -21.18 -0.54
CA GLU A 212 -19.67 -20.87 -0.97
C GLU A 212 -19.77 -19.44 -1.54
N ILE A 213 -19.18 -18.45 -0.86
CA ILE A 213 -19.13 -17.06 -1.33
C ILE A 213 -18.39 -17.01 -2.67
N ALA A 214 -17.20 -17.63 -2.75
CA ALA A 214 -16.42 -17.67 -3.97
C ALA A 214 -17.20 -18.24 -5.17
N ARG A 215 -17.99 -19.29 -4.96
CA ARG A 215 -18.77 -19.95 -6.03
C ARG A 215 -19.95 -19.11 -6.53
N LYS A 216 -20.55 -18.28 -5.66
CA LYS A 216 -21.75 -17.47 -5.99
C LYS A 216 -21.43 -16.29 -6.91
N VAL A 217 -20.19 -15.80 -6.96
CA VAL A 217 -19.83 -14.65 -7.77
C VAL A 217 -19.67 -15.08 -9.23
N ASP A 218 -20.48 -14.50 -10.10
CA ASP A 218 -20.37 -14.69 -11.55
C ASP A 218 -19.33 -13.71 -12.12
N LEU A 219 -18.18 -14.26 -12.53
CA LEU A 219 -17.08 -13.48 -13.11
C LEU A 219 -17.35 -13.02 -14.55
N GLN A 220 -18.41 -13.48 -15.19
CA GLN A 220 -18.82 -12.96 -16.51
C GLN A 220 -19.23 -11.48 -16.40
N ASN A 221 -19.64 -11.05 -15.21
CA ASN A 221 -20.01 -9.66 -14.92
C ASN A 221 -18.85 -8.81 -14.40
N MET A 222 -17.61 -9.32 -14.33
CA MET A 222 -16.42 -8.51 -14.09
C MET A 222 -15.96 -7.87 -15.40
N TYR A 223 -16.10 -6.57 -15.48
CA TYR A 223 -15.73 -5.81 -16.68
C TYR A 223 -14.33 -5.26 -16.57
N PHE A 224 -13.46 -5.65 -17.53
CA PHE A 224 -12.16 -5.04 -17.74
C PHE A 224 -12.29 -3.98 -18.83
N ARG A 225 -12.27 -2.71 -18.45
CA ARG A 225 -12.37 -1.59 -19.40
C ARG A 225 -11.09 -0.78 -19.37
N SER A 226 -10.60 -0.39 -20.54
CA SER A 226 -9.57 0.64 -20.63
C SER A 226 -10.11 1.97 -20.13
N ALA A 227 -9.28 2.71 -19.38
CA ALA A 227 -9.63 4.03 -18.91
C ALA A 227 -9.35 5.05 -20.03
N ASN A 228 -10.39 5.48 -20.75
CA ASN A 228 -10.30 6.55 -21.76
C ASN A 228 -10.61 7.94 -21.18
N GLN A 229 -10.91 8.01 -19.89
CA GLN A 229 -11.21 9.20 -19.11
C GLN A 229 -10.46 9.12 -17.77
N PRO A 230 -10.31 10.21 -17.02
CA PRO A 230 -9.73 10.17 -15.69
C PRO A 230 -10.42 9.10 -14.83
N LEU A 231 -9.62 8.25 -14.20
CA LEU A 231 -10.13 7.25 -13.28
C LEU A 231 -10.71 7.96 -12.05
N SER A 232 -11.90 7.55 -11.64
CA SER A 232 -12.48 7.92 -10.36
C SER A 232 -12.82 6.66 -9.59
N TYR A 233 -12.14 6.42 -8.48
CA TYR A 233 -12.47 5.30 -7.60
C TYR A 233 -13.89 5.43 -7.02
N ARG A 234 -14.39 6.64 -6.79
CA ARG A 234 -15.77 6.88 -6.33
C ARG A 234 -16.79 6.28 -7.28
N ASN A 235 -16.53 6.40 -8.58
CA ASN A 235 -17.41 5.91 -9.64
C ASN A 235 -17.13 4.45 -10.05
N LEU A 236 -16.07 3.84 -9.51
CA LEU A 236 -15.71 2.46 -9.80
C LEU A 236 -16.64 1.52 -9.03
N SER A 237 -17.36 0.65 -9.75
CA SER A 237 -18.21 -0.35 -9.11
C SER A 237 -17.38 -1.44 -8.41
N LYS A 238 -18.00 -2.14 -7.45
CA LYS A 238 -17.35 -3.22 -6.68
C LYS A 238 -16.96 -4.44 -7.54
N THR A 239 -17.48 -4.53 -8.75
CA THR A 239 -17.23 -5.63 -9.71
C THR A 239 -16.47 -5.16 -10.94
N GLU A 240 -16.04 -3.90 -10.96
CA GLU A 240 -15.33 -3.30 -12.08
C GLU A 240 -13.82 -3.24 -11.79
N CYS A 241 -13.03 -3.64 -12.77
CA CYS A 241 -11.60 -3.46 -12.78
C CYS A 241 -11.20 -2.64 -14.00
N LYS A 242 -10.37 -1.62 -13.81
CA LYS A 242 -9.81 -0.82 -14.90
C LYS A 242 -8.42 -1.30 -15.23
N LYS A 243 -8.20 -1.65 -16.50
CA LYS A 243 -6.87 -1.86 -17.07
C LYS A 243 -6.31 -0.51 -17.54
N ILE A 244 -5.19 -0.12 -17.03
CA ILE A 244 -4.62 1.22 -17.18
C ILE A 244 -3.17 1.12 -17.61
N ASN A 245 -2.74 1.99 -18.52
CA ASN A 245 -1.34 2.33 -18.68
C ASN A 245 -1.08 3.61 -17.87
N GLY A 246 -0.22 3.51 -16.87
CA GLY A 246 -0.04 4.62 -15.93
C GLY A 246 1.25 4.52 -15.15
N ILE A 247 1.39 5.48 -14.26
CA ILE A 247 2.55 5.66 -13.40
C ILE A 247 2.06 5.62 -11.95
N PRO A 248 2.23 4.50 -11.23
CA PRO A 248 2.10 4.49 -9.79
C PRO A 248 3.24 5.29 -9.17
N LEU A 249 2.91 6.06 -8.15
CA LEU A 249 3.82 6.85 -7.35
C LEU A 249 3.72 6.39 -5.90
N PHE A 250 4.86 6.14 -5.28
CA PHE A 250 4.99 5.94 -3.84
C PHE A 250 5.90 7.01 -3.27
N ALA A 251 5.49 7.65 -2.18
CA ALA A 251 6.27 8.66 -1.49
C ALA A 251 6.25 8.37 0.02
N ASP A 252 7.37 7.96 0.60
CA ASP A 252 7.49 7.50 1.98
C ASP A 252 8.44 8.38 2.78
N VAL A 253 8.02 8.77 3.99
CA VAL A 253 8.82 9.62 4.88
C VAL A 253 9.99 8.82 5.46
N ARG A 254 11.21 9.34 5.29
CA ARG A 254 12.43 8.66 5.74
C ARG A 254 12.67 8.87 7.23
N ASP A 255 13.08 7.78 7.89
CA ASP A 255 13.36 7.72 9.33
C ASP A 255 12.19 8.16 10.22
N PHE A 256 10.96 8.10 9.68
CA PHE A 256 9.78 8.56 10.41
C PHE A 256 9.48 7.68 11.62
N THR A 257 9.54 6.37 11.45
CA THR A 257 9.27 5.40 12.53
C THR A 257 10.20 5.58 13.73
N SER A 258 11.46 5.97 13.49
CA SER A 258 12.43 6.21 14.57
C SER A 258 12.17 7.50 15.36
N GLN A 259 11.23 8.35 14.90
CA GLN A 259 10.82 9.56 15.61
C GLN A 259 9.71 9.28 16.64
N PHE A 260 9.11 8.08 16.63
CA PHE A 260 8.13 7.67 17.63
C PHE A 260 8.83 7.17 18.89
N ASP A 261 8.35 7.62 20.04
CA ASP A 261 8.72 6.99 21.30
C ASP A 261 8.09 5.59 21.39
N GLU A 262 8.86 4.59 21.82
CA GLU A 262 8.36 3.22 21.95
C GLU A 262 7.20 3.11 22.95
N ASP A 263 7.20 3.93 23.98
CA ASP A 263 6.10 4.05 24.96
C ASP A 263 4.92 4.89 24.44
N GLY A 264 5.08 5.53 23.29
CA GLY A 264 4.08 6.37 22.65
C GLY A 264 3.83 7.71 23.37
N ALA A 265 4.83 8.26 24.05
CA ALA A 265 4.70 9.55 24.73
C ALA A 265 4.45 10.71 23.76
N ASN A 266 5.05 10.68 22.56
CA ASN A 266 4.94 11.73 21.55
C ASN A 266 3.89 11.43 20.45
N LEU A 267 3.02 10.43 20.63
CA LEU A 267 2.12 9.97 19.56
C LEU A 267 1.16 11.04 19.03
N GLU A 268 0.65 11.91 19.89
CA GLU A 268 -0.31 12.94 19.47
C GLU A 268 0.35 13.98 18.55
N GLU A 269 1.54 14.46 18.94
CA GLU A 269 2.34 15.37 18.13
C GLU A 269 2.69 14.74 16.76
N MET A 270 3.14 13.50 16.79
CA MET A 270 3.48 12.76 15.58
C MET A 270 2.28 12.51 14.69
N ALA A 271 1.09 12.27 15.25
CA ALA A 271 -0.13 12.10 14.47
C ALA A 271 -0.52 13.39 13.73
N VAL A 272 -0.46 14.55 14.41
CA VAL A 272 -0.70 15.86 13.78
C VAL A 272 0.35 16.15 12.70
N LYS A 273 1.62 15.89 12.98
CA LYS A 273 2.71 16.07 12.00
C LYS A 273 2.49 15.20 10.76
N THR A 274 2.14 13.92 10.96
CA THR A 274 1.84 13.00 9.85
C THR A 274 0.67 13.49 9.01
N GLN A 275 -0.42 13.91 9.65
CA GLN A 275 -1.58 14.44 8.94
C GLN A 275 -1.19 15.61 8.03
N ASN A 276 -0.38 16.53 8.53
CA ASN A 276 0.06 17.69 7.75
C ASN A 276 0.97 17.28 6.57
N ILE A 277 1.88 16.33 6.78
CA ILE A 277 2.77 15.81 5.74
C ILE A 277 1.96 15.11 4.64
N LEU A 278 1.09 14.19 5.02
CA LEU A 278 0.24 13.46 4.07
C LEU A 278 -0.70 14.39 3.31
N THR A 279 -1.21 15.44 3.99
CA THR A 279 -1.97 16.51 3.36
C THR A 279 -1.19 17.20 2.26
N ALA A 280 0.06 17.58 2.55
CA ALA A 280 0.90 18.27 1.56
C ALA A 280 1.24 17.37 0.36
N MET A 281 1.45 16.06 0.59
CA MET A 281 1.66 15.09 -0.50
C MET A 281 0.44 14.95 -1.39
N TYR A 282 -0.73 14.76 -0.78
CA TYR A 282 -2.02 14.66 -1.47
C TYR A 282 -2.31 15.90 -2.32
N ASP A 283 -2.15 17.11 -1.76
CA ASP A 283 -2.43 18.36 -2.48
C ASP A 283 -1.56 18.49 -3.74
N VAL A 284 -0.29 18.04 -3.66
CA VAL A 284 0.60 17.99 -4.83
C VAL A 284 0.11 17.00 -5.88
N VAL A 285 -0.36 15.81 -5.45
CA VAL A 285 -0.88 14.79 -6.37
C VAL A 285 -2.09 15.34 -7.13
N GLU A 286 -3.07 15.94 -6.42
CA GLU A 286 -4.25 16.52 -7.06
C GLU A 286 -3.90 17.70 -7.98
N GLU A 287 -3.02 18.62 -7.53
CA GLU A 287 -2.57 19.74 -8.35
C GLU A 287 -1.99 19.31 -9.70
N ARG A 288 -1.46 18.10 -9.77
CA ARG A 288 -0.81 17.52 -10.95
C ARG A 288 -1.64 16.47 -11.67
N ASN A 289 -2.95 16.54 -11.58
CA ASN A 289 -3.88 15.60 -12.21
C ASN A 289 -3.63 14.12 -11.83
N GLY A 290 -2.99 13.89 -10.69
CA GLY A 290 -2.84 12.56 -10.10
C GLY A 290 -4.10 12.15 -9.34
N ILE A 291 -4.18 10.89 -9.06
CA ILE A 291 -5.29 10.27 -8.32
C ILE A 291 -4.71 9.68 -7.06
N HIS A 292 -5.12 10.22 -5.92
CA HIS A 292 -4.84 9.59 -4.64
C HIS A 292 -5.50 8.20 -4.59
N VAL A 293 -4.74 7.18 -4.24
CA VAL A 293 -5.23 5.81 -4.10
C VAL A 293 -5.50 5.49 -2.64
N GLN A 294 -4.49 5.65 -1.80
CA GLN A 294 -4.58 5.48 -0.34
C GLN A 294 -3.30 5.92 0.38
N PHE A 295 -3.41 6.22 1.67
CA PHE A 295 -2.28 6.35 2.57
C PHE A 295 -1.89 4.98 3.17
N GLN A 296 -0.61 4.77 3.41
CA GLN A 296 -0.05 3.54 4.01
C GLN A 296 0.85 3.93 5.20
N GLY A 297 0.24 4.29 6.33
CA GLY A 297 0.96 4.91 7.44
C GLY A 297 1.39 6.34 7.08
N ASP A 298 2.68 6.58 6.99
CA ASP A 298 3.31 7.85 6.60
C ASP A 298 3.64 7.94 5.09
N ARG A 299 3.06 7.07 4.29
CA ARG A 299 3.32 6.91 2.86
C ARG A 299 2.11 7.29 2.03
N GLU A 300 2.30 8.09 0.99
CA GLU A 300 1.33 8.35 -0.07
C GLU A 300 1.47 7.33 -1.19
N MET A 301 0.34 6.80 -1.66
CA MET A 301 0.23 6.02 -2.88
C MET A 301 -0.70 6.73 -3.86
N ALA A 302 -0.19 7.08 -5.02
CA ALA A 302 -0.93 7.77 -6.06
C ALA A 302 -0.81 7.10 -7.43
N LEU A 303 -1.71 7.45 -8.34
CA LEU A 303 -1.73 7.01 -9.73
C LEU A 303 -1.81 8.19 -10.67
N PHE A 304 -0.96 8.20 -11.68
CA PHE A 304 -1.07 9.04 -12.87
C PHE A 304 -1.32 8.15 -14.08
N HIS A 305 -2.22 8.52 -14.97
CA HIS A 305 -2.46 7.71 -16.17
C HIS A 305 -2.84 8.54 -17.37
N ASP A 306 -2.55 8.00 -18.54
CA ASP A 306 -2.92 8.61 -19.82
C ASP A 306 -4.43 8.44 -20.08
N TYR A 307 -5.07 9.46 -20.64
CA TYR A 307 -6.45 9.41 -21.13
C TYR A 307 -6.67 10.43 -22.25
N GLY A 308 -7.44 10.04 -23.29
CA GLY A 308 -7.58 10.89 -24.46
C GLY A 308 -6.23 11.27 -25.06
N ASP A 309 -5.99 12.57 -25.26
CA ASP A 309 -4.72 13.13 -25.73
C ASP A 309 -3.75 13.51 -24.59
N TYR A 310 -4.19 13.38 -23.33
CA TYR A 310 -3.38 13.69 -22.16
C TYR A 310 -2.34 12.62 -21.89
N SER A 311 -1.10 13.03 -21.66
CA SER A 311 0.01 12.18 -21.25
C SER A 311 0.48 12.56 -19.84
N CYS A 312 0.42 11.63 -18.92
CA CYS A 312 0.72 11.82 -17.51
C CYS A 312 2.21 11.89 -17.16
N VAL A 313 3.11 11.60 -18.11
CA VAL A 313 4.54 11.38 -17.82
C VAL A 313 5.22 12.57 -17.13
N VAL A 314 5.01 13.78 -17.66
CA VAL A 314 5.65 14.99 -17.11
C VAL A 314 5.03 15.37 -15.78
N ASP A 315 3.71 15.34 -15.67
CA ASP A 315 2.99 15.66 -14.43
C ASP A 315 3.34 14.71 -13.28
N ALA A 316 3.43 13.41 -13.55
CA ALA A 316 3.82 12.42 -12.55
C ALA A 316 5.24 12.69 -12.00
N VAL A 317 6.20 12.98 -12.87
CA VAL A 317 7.58 13.25 -12.45
C VAL A 317 7.66 14.57 -11.68
N ILE A 318 6.98 15.62 -12.16
CA ILE A 318 6.92 16.90 -11.45
C ILE A 318 6.24 16.74 -10.08
N ALA A 319 5.18 15.93 -9.99
CA ALA A 319 4.53 15.64 -8.71
C ALA A 319 5.50 15.01 -7.70
N GLY A 320 6.29 14.01 -8.12
CA GLY A 320 7.32 13.41 -7.26
C GLY A 320 8.35 14.44 -6.75
N LEU A 321 8.81 15.35 -7.61
CA LEU A 321 9.73 16.42 -7.21
C LEU A 321 9.09 17.45 -6.28
N LYS A 322 7.83 17.84 -6.56
CA LYS A 322 7.08 18.78 -5.73
C LYS A 322 6.77 18.20 -4.35
N ILE A 323 6.47 16.89 -4.25
CA ILE A 323 6.30 16.21 -2.96
C ILE A 323 7.56 16.37 -2.10
N ILE A 324 8.75 16.09 -2.68
CA ILE A 324 10.02 16.27 -1.98
C ILE A 324 10.19 17.71 -1.48
N ASP A 325 9.78 18.70 -2.24
CA ASP A 325 9.92 20.10 -1.86
C ASP A 325 8.88 20.54 -0.82
N ALA A 326 7.63 20.07 -0.93
CA ALA A 326 6.53 20.39 -0.04
C ALA A 326 6.77 19.89 1.40
N VAL A 327 7.30 18.66 1.56
CA VAL A 327 7.51 18.08 2.89
C VAL A 327 8.71 18.66 3.64
N LYS A 328 9.62 19.36 2.98
CA LYS A 328 10.78 20.01 3.63
C LYS A 328 10.37 21.01 4.70
N GLY A 329 9.21 21.67 4.53
CA GLY A 329 8.66 22.60 5.52
C GLY A 329 8.38 21.93 6.87
N TYR A 330 8.17 20.63 6.91
CA TYR A 330 7.93 19.84 8.12
C TYR A 330 9.20 19.21 8.70
N GLN A 331 10.38 19.57 8.20
CA GLN A 331 11.68 19.06 8.64
C GLN A 331 11.79 17.53 8.51
N VAL A 332 11.20 16.96 7.47
CA VAL A 332 11.31 15.54 7.11
C VAL A 332 11.90 15.39 5.73
N SER A 333 12.44 14.21 5.48
CA SER A 333 12.90 13.78 4.16
C SER A 333 11.97 12.71 3.62
N VAL A 334 11.79 12.66 2.31
CA VAL A 334 10.96 11.66 1.64
C VAL A 334 11.75 10.97 0.54
N GLY A 335 11.52 9.67 0.36
CA GLY A 335 11.92 8.93 -0.84
C GLY A 335 10.71 8.77 -1.75
N VAL A 336 10.90 8.95 -3.05
CA VAL A 336 9.83 8.80 -4.03
C VAL A 336 10.23 7.80 -5.10
N GLY A 337 9.35 6.84 -5.39
CA GLY A 337 9.53 5.84 -6.44
C GLY A 337 8.41 5.86 -7.46
N GLN A 338 8.76 5.77 -8.74
CA GLN A 338 7.83 5.73 -9.85
C GLN A 338 8.25 4.70 -10.89
N SER A 339 7.29 4.06 -11.52
CA SER A 339 7.46 3.21 -12.69
C SER A 339 6.34 3.47 -13.68
N ILE A 340 6.49 3.03 -14.94
CA ILE A 340 5.45 3.17 -15.95
C ILE A 340 5.15 1.85 -16.61
N GLY A 341 3.87 1.55 -16.77
CA GLY A 341 3.44 0.36 -17.45
C GLY A 341 1.97 0.05 -17.24
N ARG A 342 1.63 -1.21 -17.53
CA ARG A 342 0.29 -1.72 -17.36
C ARG A 342 0.03 -2.09 -15.91
N LEU A 343 -1.13 -1.68 -15.41
CA LEU A 343 -1.61 -1.98 -14.06
C LEU A 343 -3.15 -2.12 -14.05
N PHE A 344 -3.68 -2.59 -12.93
CA PHE A 344 -5.10 -2.77 -12.71
C PHE A 344 -5.54 -1.98 -11.48
N ALA A 345 -6.60 -1.19 -11.65
CA ALA A 345 -7.26 -0.48 -10.56
C ALA A 345 -8.59 -1.17 -10.23
N ALA A 346 -8.81 -1.49 -8.96
CA ALA A 346 -10.00 -2.17 -8.49
C ALA A 346 -10.36 -1.74 -7.06
N LYS A 347 -11.51 -2.24 -6.59
CA LYS A 347 -11.91 -2.15 -5.18
C LYS A 347 -12.05 -3.55 -4.61
N ILE A 348 -11.41 -3.83 -3.47
CA ILE A 348 -11.48 -5.13 -2.78
C ILE A 348 -11.75 -4.99 -1.28
N GLY A 349 -12.29 -6.07 -0.67
CA GLY A 349 -12.58 -6.15 0.75
C GLY A 349 -14.07 -6.30 1.06
N ALA A 350 -14.40 -6.65 2.31
CA ALA A 350 -15.76 -6.92 2.77
C ALA A 350 -16.47 -5.70 3.36
N ARG A 351 -15.77 -4.61 3.63
CA ARG A 351 -16.34 -3.38 4.20
C ARG A 351 -17.42 -2.79 3.31
N GLY A 352 -18.31 -1.98 3.86
CA GLY A 352 -19.36 -1.26 3.14
C GLY A 352 -18.82 -0.45 1.95
N GLU A 353 -17.65 0.15 2.11
CA GLU A 353 -16.79 0.66 1.06
C GLU A 353 -15.54 -0.20 0.99
N LYS A 354 -15.28 -0.78 -0.19
CA LYS A 354 -14.08 -1.57 -0.45
C LYS A 354 -12.87 -0.65 -0.59
N ASP A 355 -11.69 -1.15 -0.18
CA ASP A 355 -10.44 -0.41 -0.35
C ASP A 355 -10.06 -0.24 -1.82
N ASN A 356 -9.57 0.94 -2.17
CA ASN A 356 -9.01 1.22 -3.49
C ASN A 356 -7.65 0.54 -3.61
N ILE A 357 -7.42 -0.21 -4.67
CA ILE A 357 -6.15 -0.89 -4.89
C ILE A 357 -5.61 -0.67 -6.29
N LEU A 358 -4.28 -0.76 -6.38
CA LEU A 358 -3.56 -0.96 -7.63
C LEU A 358 -2.84 -2.30 -7.58
N LEU A 359 -2.86 -3.01 -8.70
CA LEU A 359 -2.26 -4.33 -8.84
C LEU A 359 -1.43 -4.41 -10.13
N GLY A 360 -0.39 -5.24 -10.11
CA GLY A 360 0.46 -5.55 -11.24
C GLY A 360 1.92 -5.19 -11.01
N ARG A 361 2.78 -5.76 -11.85
CA ARG A 361 4.24 -5.65 -11.73
C ARG A 361 4.75 -4.21 -11.69
N THR A 362 4.12 -3.31 -12.47
CA THR A 362 4.46 -1.88 -12.49
C THR A 362 4.29 -1.23 -11.12
N VAL A 363 3.30 -1.67 -10.34
CA VAL A 363 3.07 -1.17 -8.97
C VAL A 363 4.17 -1.67 -8.04
N GLY A 364 4.50 -2.97 -8.11
CA GLY A 364 5.60 -3.54 -7.33
C GLY A 364 6.97 -2.94 -7.69
N GLU A 365 7.20 -2.58 -8.96
CA GLU A 365 8.42 -1.91 -9.39
C GLU A 365 8.52 -0.47 -8.84
N ALA A 366 7.44 0.30 -8.83
CA ALA A 366 7.42 1.63 -8.22
C ALA A 366 7.62 1.57 -6.69
N ASP A 367 7.00 0.59 -6.02
CA ASP A 367 7.21 0.29 -4.60
C ASP A 367 8.69 -0.01 -4.30
N LYS A 368 9.29 -0.88 -5.11
CA LYS A 368 10.71 -1.22 -5.02
C LYS A 368 11.62 -0.01 -5.28
N ASN A 369 11.30 0.82 -6.28
CA ASN A 369 12.06 2.03 -6.58
C ASN A 369 12.06 3.00 -5.40
N GLU A 370 10.96 3.08 -4.68
CA GLU A 370 10.86 3.87 -3.46
C GLU A 370 11.63 3.21 -2.30
N ASP A 371 11.39 1.94 -1.97
CA ASP A 371 11.91 1.28 -0.76
C ASP A 371 13.41 0.94 -0.86
N GLU A 372 13.87 0.40 -2.01
CA GLU A 372 15.23 -0.09 -2.16
C GLU A 372 16.20 0.94 -2.76
N TYR A 373 15.72 1.79 -3.68
CA TYR A 373 16.61 2.68 -4.46
C TYR A 373 16.52 4.15 -4.09
N ALA A 374 15.37 4.65 -3.61
CA ALA A 374 15.27 6.05 -3.23
C ALA A 374 15.89 6.31 -1.84
N GLU A 375 16.83 7.21 -1.79
CA GLU A 375 17.40 7.75 -0.55
C GLU A 375 16.63 9.00 -0.10
N LYS A 376 17.10 9.67 0.95
CA LYS A 376 16.48 10.91 1.45
C LYS A 376 16.41 11.98 0.37
N ASN A 377 15.20 12.48 0.13
CA ASN A 377 14.91 13.52 -0.86
C ASN A 377 15.32 13.15 -2.29
N GLN A 378 15.19 11.88 -2.65
CA GLN A 378 15.39 11.38 -4.00
C GLN A 378 14.08 10.96 -4.64
N LEU A 379 13.94 11.28 -5.93
CA LEU A 379 12.97 10.67 -6.82
C LEU A 379 13.68 9.65 -7.71
N VAL A 380 13.18 8.42 -7.72
CA VAL A 380 13.71 7.31 -8.51
C VAL A 380 12.68 6.90 -9.56
N LEU A 381 13.11 6.80 -10.80
CA LEU A 381 12.33 6.39 -11.96
C LEU A 381 12.80 5.04 -12.49
N SER A 382 11.89 4.19 -12.95
CA SER A 382 12.26 3.04 -13.79
C SER A 382 12.90 3.50 -15.10
N ALA A 383 13.68 2.62 -15.74
CA ALA A 383 14.32 2.92 -17.02
C ALA A 383 13.29 3.30 -18.10
N ASP A 384 12.17 2.57 -18.17
CA ASP A 384 11.12 2.81 -19.15
C ASP A 384 10.44 4.19 -18.95
N LEU A 385 10.23 4.59 -17.69
CA LEU A 385 9.70 5.92 -17.40
C LEU A 385 10.68 7.02 -17.77
N TYR A 386 11.98 6.83 -17.48
CA TYR A 386 13.00 7.79 -17.86
C TYR A 386 13.10 7.98 -19.37
N GLU A 387 13.08 6.91 -20.17
CA GLU A 387 13.14 7.02 -21.62
C GLU A 387 11.89 7.73 -22.19
N LYS A 388 10.71 7.50 -21.63
CA LYS A 388 9.50 8.24 -22.01
C LYS A 388 9.59 9.71 -21.60
N LEU A 389 10.11 10.01 -20.41
CA LEU A 389 10.34 11.38 -19.96
C LEU A 389 11.28 12.12 -20.91
N LYS A 390 12.38 11.48 -21.31
CA LYS A 390 13.38 12.05 -22.23
C LYS A 390 12.77 12.43 -23.57
N GLN A 391 11.79 11.64 -24.06
CA GLN A 391 11.06 11.95 -25.28
C GLN A 391 10.09 13.14 -25.13
N LYS A 392 9.51 13.31 -23.94
CA LYS A 392 8.52 14.35 -23.66
C LYS A 392 9.14 15.66 -23.18
N ASP A 393 10.18 15.58 -22.35
CA ASP A 393 10.88 16.73 -21.77
C ASP A 393 12.36 16.41 -21.52
N SER A 394 13.20 16.78 -22.49
CA SER A 394 14.64 16.58 -22.40
C SER A 394 15.29 17.44 -21.32
N GLY A 395 14.72 18.60 -20.99
CA GLY A 395 15.21 19.48 -19.94
C GLY A 395 15.02 18.85 -18.57
N LEU A 396 13.82 18.33 -18.30
CA LEU A 396 13.51 17.62 -17.05
C LEU A 396 14.32 16.33 -16.93
N SER A 397 14.41 15.54 -18.00
CA SER A 397 15.16 14.28 -17.98
C SER A 397 16.67 14.47 -17.76
N SER A 398 17.23 15.61 -18.15
CA SER A 398 18.66 15.92 -17.94
C SER A 398 19.04 16.08 -16.46
N LEU A 399 18.07 16.24 -15.57
CA LEU A 399 18.28 16.33 -14.12
C LEU A 399 18.53 14.95 -13.48
N PHE A 400 18.26 13.87 -14.21
CA PHE A 400 18.35 12.51 -13.68
C PHE A 400 19.69 11.86 -14.03
N LYS A 401 20.20 11.08 -13.08
CA LYS A 401 21.43 10.28 -13.22
C LYS A 401 21.08 8.80 -13.12
N LYS A 402 21.80 7.97 -13.85
CA LYS A 402 21.67 6.51 -13.76
C LYS A 402 22.25 6.01 -12.45
N LYS A 403 21.54 5.10 -11.78
CA LYS A 403 21.94 4.39 -10.55
C LYS A 403 22.08 2.88 -10.83
N ASP A 404 22.71 2.15 -9.91
CA ASP A 404 22.76 0.70 -9.96
C ASP A 404 21.34 0.11 -9.96
N GLY A 405 21.17 -1.04 -10.60
CA GLY A 405 19.82 -1.62 -10.80
C GLY A 405 19.10 -1.11 -12.05
N GLY A 406 19.73 -0.21 -12.83
CA GLY A 406 19.16 0.29 -14.10
C GLY A 406 18.10 1.37 -13.92
N VAL A 407 17.95 1.94 -12.72
CA VAL A 407 17.01 3.03 -12.41
C VAL A 407 17.69 4.40 -12.58
N TYR A 408 16.87 5.47 -12.59
CA TYR A 408 17.35 6.85 -12.71
C TYR A 408 16.87 7.67 -11.52
N TYR A 409 17.71 8.53 -10.96
CA TYR A 409 17.38 9.34 -9.79
C TYR A 409 17.79 10.79 -9.90
N THR A 410 17.12 11.68 -9.18
CA THR A 410 17.55 13.05 -8.93
C THR A 410 17.30 13.46 -7.47
N GLU A 411 18.20 14.26 -6.92
CA GLU A 411 18.16 14.77 -5.54
C GLU A 411 18.38 16.28 -5.47
N SER A 412 18.85 16.88 -6.55
CA SER A 412 19.20 18.30 -6.60
C SER A 412 19.07 18.86 -8.01
N GLY A 413 19.14 20.19 -8.10
CA GLY A 413 19.08 20.89 -9.40
C GLY A 413 17.68 21.11 -9.97
N TYR A 414 16.66 20.42 -9.47
CA TYR A 414 15.29 20.49 -9.97
C TYR A 414 14.52 21.76 -9.56
N ARG A 415 14.92 22.45 -8.48
CA ARG A 415 14.22 23.67 -8.01
C ARG A 415 14.14 24.77 -9.07
N GLY A 416 15.23 24.98 -9.81
CA GLY A 416 15.24 25.94 -10.92
C GLY A 416 14.20 25.58 -11.99
N TYR A 417 14.09 24.28 -12.31
CA TYR A 417 13.09 23.77 -13.24
C TYR A 417 11.65 24.00 -12.70
N LEU A 418 11.37 23.63 -11.46
CA LEU A 418 10.06 23.82 -10.84
C LEU A 418 9.63 25.30 -10.79
N LEU A 419 10.56 26.21 -10.51
CA LEU A 419 10.30 27.66 -10.55
C LEU A 419 9.97 28.17 -11.96
N GLN A 420 10.62 27.63 -12.98
CA GLN A 420 10.31 27.98 -14.37
C GLN A 420 8.93 27.45 -14.78
N GLU A 421 8.58 26.23 -14.40
CA GLU A 421 7.27 25.64 -14.66
C GLU A 421 6.15 26.43 -13.95
N SER A 422 6.32 26.76 -12.68
CA SER A 422 5.36 27.59 -11.96
C SER A 422 5.15 28.97 -12.62
N ARG A 423 6.22 29.57 -13.15
CA ARG A 423 6.12 30.84 -13.89
C ARG A 423 5.41 30.69 -15.24
N LYS A 424 5.58 29.56 -15.93
CA LYS A 424 4.85 29.29 -17.17
C LYS A 424 3.36 29.11 -16.88
N GLN A 425 3.01 28.36 -15.84
CA GLN A 425 1.63 28.15 -15.40
C GLN A 425 0.94 29.49 -15.04
N LEU A 426 1.58 30.31 -14.22
CA LEU A 426 1.06 31.64 -13.87
C LEU A 426 0.83 32.54 -15.08
N LYS A 427 1.72 32.48 -16.09
CA LYS A 427 1.52 33.23 -17.33
C LYS A 427 0.34 32.70 -18.13
N TYR A 428 0.18 31.38 -18.20
CA TYR A 428 -0.96 30.74 -18.86
C TYR A 428 -2.27 31.11 -18.18
N ASP A 429 -2.35 30.97 -16.86
CA ASP A 429 -3.54 31.27 -16.06
C ASP A 429 -3.94 32.76 -16.19
N ASN A 430 -2.96 33.66 -16.15
CA ASN A 430 -3.23 35.08 -16.33
C ASN A 430 -3.70 35.41 -17.77
N ALA A 431 -3.16 34.76 -18.78
CA ALA A 431 -3.60 34.91 -20.16
C ALA A 431 -5.03 34.36 -20.34
N HIS A 432 -5.32 33.20 -19.75
CA HIS A 432 -6.65 32.57 -19.81
C HIS A 432 -7.71 33.38 -19.08
N ASN A 433 -7.40 33.87 -17.87
CA ASN A 433 -8.28 34.75 -17.09
C ASN A 433 -8.56 36.09 -17.82
N ASN A 434 -7.54 36.66 -18.47
CA ASN A 434 -7.73 37.88 -19.26
C ASN A 434 -8.58 37.59 -20.51
N TYR A 435 -8.41 36.45 -21.16
CA TYR A 435 -9.25 36.01 -22.28
C TYR A 435 -10.70 35.85 -21.82
N ASN A 436 -10.95 35.12 -20.74
CA ASN A 436 -12.30 34.90 -20.19
C ASN A 436 -12.98 36.21 -19.80
N LYS A 437 -12.26 37.14 -19.17
CA LYS A 437 -12.77 38.50 -18.86
C LYS A 437 -13.13 39.29 -20.10
N ALA A 438 -12.31 39.21 -21.16
CA ALA A 438 -12.57 39.91 -22.41
C ALA A 438 -13.81 39.38 -23.15
N TRP A 439 -14.18 38.10 -22.96
CA TRP A 439 -15.34 37.46 -23.57
C TRP A 439 -16.55 37.34 -22.63
N GLY A 440 -16.50 37.95 -21.45
CA GLY A 440 -17.60 37.92 -20.48
C GLY A 440 -17.91 36.54 -19.90
N VAL A 441 -16.96 35.60 -19.93
CA VAL A 441 -17.10 34.30 -19.30
C VAL A 441 -16.70 34.45 -17.84
N PHE A 442 -17.67 34.45 -16.95
CA PHE A 442 -17.42 34.35 -15.50
C PHE A 442 -17.26 32.88 -15.17
N VAL A 443 -16.10 32.51 -14.70
CA VAL A 443 -15.86 31.19 -14.08
C VAL A 443 -16.04 31.43 -12.57
N ASP A 444 -17.12 30.88 -12.01
CA ASP A 444 -17.35 30.81 -10.56
C ASP A 444 -16.41 29.80 -9.92
#